data_5574d7c661753433f691cc371791617d
#
_entry.id   5574d7c661753433f691cc371791617d
#
_cell.length_a   1.000
_cell.length_b   1.000
_cell.length_c   1.000
_cell.angle_alpha   90.00
_cell.angle_beta   90.00
_cell.angle_gamma   90.00
#
_symmetry.space_group_name_H-M   'P 1'
#
loop_
_entity.id
_entity.type
_entity.pdbx_description
1 polymer ?
#
loop_
_entity_poly.entity_id
_entity_poly.type
_entity_poly.pdbx_seq_one_letter_code
_entity_poly.pdbx_strand_id
1 'polypeptide(L)'
;MSVFVDTGVFFAHHDTDADRHDSAVSAFDELLDGAYGQPYTNDYVLDETVTLTRVRTGSFDAADTVARRILGEDPFPSVFDMLHVEPDDVQASLETFRRYDDHDLSFTDATILAQCESRGIDAVLSFDTDFDGLVERIEPGF
;
A
#
# COMPACT_ATOMS: atom_id res chain seq x y z
N MET A 1 -14.17 3.50 -9.92
CA MET A 1 -12.90 3.96 -9.33
C MET A 1 -12.16 2.79 -8.69
N SER A 2 -10.85 2.87 -8.63
CA SER A 2 -10.00 1.88 -7.98
C SER A 2 -8.86 2.59 -7.27
N VAL A 3 -8.29 1.95 -6.25
CA VAL A 3 -7.24 2.55 -5.44
C VAL A 3 -6.20 1.50 -5.06
N PHE A 4 -4.94 1.88 -5.06
CA PHE A 4 -3.83 1.05 -4.57
C PHE A 4 -3.45 1.53 -3.17
N VAL A 5 -3.36 0.62 -2.21
CA VAL A 5 -3.05 0.97 -0.82
C VAL A 5 -1.58 0.73 -0.52
N ASP A 6 -0.88 1.76 -0.05
CA ASP A 6 0.55 1.76 0.23
C ASP A 6 0.86 1.24 1.64
N THR A 7 2.12 0.82 1.82
CA THR A 7 2.68 0.28 3.07
C THR A 7 2.39 1.15 4.29
N GLY A 8 2.61 2.46 4.18
CA GLY A 8 2.45 3.38 5.32
C GLY A 8 1.04 3.41 5.88
N VAL A 9 0.04 3.20 5.04
CA VAL A 9 -1.36 3.17 5.47
C VAL A 9 -1.65 1.91 6.29
N PHE A 10 -1.18 0.76 5.83
CA PHE A 10 -1.33 -0.49 6.56
C PHE A 10 -0.60 -0.45 7.91
N PHE A 11 0.62 0.06 7.92
CA PHE A 11 1.41 0.16 9.14
C PHE A 11 0.75 1.11 10.15
N ALA A 12 0.35 2.30 9.72
CA ALA A 12 -0.29 3.29 10.60
C ALA A 12 -1.64 2.80 11.13
N HIS A 13 -2.38 2.03 10.32
CA HIS A 13 -3.63 1.42 10.77
C HIS A 13 -3.40 0.40 11.88
N HIS A 14 -2.30 -0.35 11.81
CA HIS A 14 -1.97 -1.36 12.81
C HIS A 14 -1.39 -0.74 14.09
N ASP A 15 -0.49 0.24 13.96
CA ASP A 15 0.26 0.81 15.09
C ASP A 15 -0.53 1.93 15.74
N THR A 16 -1.12 1.64 16.92
CA THR A 16 -1.91 2.60 17.68
C THR A 16 -1.09 3.78 18.21
N ASP A 17 0.23 3.66 18.25
CA ASP A 17 1.14 4.73 18.68
C ASP A 17 1.63 5.59 17.51
N ALA A 18 1.31 5.22 16.27
CA ALA A 18 1.70 6.01 15.11
C ALA A 18 0.95 7.35 15.08
N ASP A 19 1.65 8.44 14.73
CA ASP A 19 1.05 9.77 14.61
C ASP A 19 -0.11 9.80 13.61
N ARG A 20 -0.06 8.94 12.60
CA ARG A 20 -1.05 8.87 11.52
C ARG A 20 -2.10 7.77 11.73
N HIS A 21 -2.13 7.19 12.93
CA HIS A 21 -3.05 6.07 13.23
C HIS A 21 -4.51 6.45 12.96
N ASP A 22 -4.97 7.56 13.51
CA ASP A 22 -6.37 7.98 13.38
C ASP A 22 -6.76 8.24 11.93
N SER A 23 -5.87 8.86 11.16
CA SER A 23 -6.08 9.09 9.72
C SER A 23 -6.16 7.78 8.95
N ALA A 24 -5.31 6.80 9.28
CA ALA A 24 -5.33 5.49 8.67
C ALA A 24 -6.59 4.71 9.00
N VAL A 25 -7.06 4.77 10.26
CA VAL A 25 -8.32 4.14 10.67
C VAL A 25 -9.50 4.73 9.89
N SER A 26 -9.55 6.05 9.77
CA SER A 26 -10.58 6.74 8.99
C SER A 26 -10.55 6.30 7.52
N ALA A 27 -9.36 6.21 6.93
CA ALA A 27 -9.21 5.75 5.55
C ALA A 27 -9.68 4.31 5.36
N PHE A 28 -9.39 3.42 6.31
CA PHE A 28 -9.87 2.03 6.26
C PHE A 28 -11.39 1.95 6.34
N ASP A 29 -12.02 2.75 7.18
CA ASP A 29 -13.47 2.82 7.25
C ASP A 29 -14.06 3.24 5.90
N GLU A 30 -13.46 4.21 5.23
CA GLU A 30 -13.88 4.64 3.90
C GLU A 30 -13.64 3.56 2.84
N LEU A 31 -12.52 2.83 2.92
CA LEU A 31 -12.26 1.69 2.03
C LEU A 31 -13.34 0.63 2.15
N LEU A 32 -13.72 0.27 3.38
CA LEU A 32 -14.74 -0.74 3.65
C LEU A 32 -16.12 -0.28 3.18
N ASP A 33 -16.39 1.02 3.23
CA ASP A 33 -17.64 1.60 2.74
C ASP A 33 -17.67 1.76 1.21
N GLY A 34 -16.57 1.45 0.52
CA GLY A 34 -16.49 1.53 -0.93
C GLY A 34 -16.24 2.93 -1.50
N ALA A 35 -15.84 3.88 -0.66
CA ALA A 35 -15.65 5.27 -1.07
C ALA A 35 -14.62 5.44 -2.19
N TYR A 36 -13.61 4.56 -2.22
CA TYR A 36 -12.52 4.60 -3.20
C TYR A 36 -12.65 3.52 -4.28
N GLY A 37 -13.76 2.81 -4.32
CA GLY A 37 -13.97 1.69 -5.24
C GLY A 37 -13.18 0.45 -4.82
N GLN A 38 -12.70 -0.30 -5.80
CA GLN A 38 -11.97 -1.55 -5.54
C GLN A 38 -10.56 -1.27 -5.01
N PRO A 39 -10.21 -1.79 -3.83
CA PRO A 39 -8.85 -1.62 -3.29
C PRO A 39 -7.92 -2.74 -3.76
N TYR A 40 -6.71 -2.34 -4.15
CA TYR A 40 -5.63 -3.23 -4.57
C TYR A 40 -4.40 -3.03 -3.69
N THR A 41 -3.59 -4.06 -3.60
CA THR A 41 -2.22 -3.98 -3.09
C THR A 41 -1.38 -5.04 -3.80
N ASN A 42 -0.09 -5.16 -3.47
CA ASN A 42 0.73 -6.19 -4.09
C ASN A 42 1.62 -6.91 -3.08
N ASP A 43 2.29 -7.95 -3.54
CA ASP A 43 3.17 -8.80 -2.72
C ASP A 43 4.41 -8.04 -2.21
N TYR A 44 4.88 -7.02 -2.93
CA TYR A 44 5.99 -6.18 -2.46
C TYR A 44 5.56 -5.28 -1.31
N VAL A 45 4.34 -4.73 -1.36
CA VAL A 45 3.76 -3.99 -0.23
C VAL A 45 3.56 -4.92 0.97
N LEU A 46 3.09 -6.14 0.73
CA LEU A 46 2.96 -7.14 1.78
C LEU A 46 4.31 -7.39 2.46
N ASP A 47 5.35 -7.66 1.69
CA ASP A 47 6.71 -7.90 2.22
C ASP A 47 7.19 -6.71 3.03
N GLU A 48 7.12 -5.51 2.48
CA GLU A 48 7.58 -4.29 3.16
C GLU A 48 6.80 -4.04 4.46
N THR A 49 5.48 -4.20 4.44
CA THR A 49 4.63 -3.97 5.61
C THR A 49 4.92 -4.97 6.72
N VAL A 50 5.00 -6.25 6.39
CA VAL A 50 5.27 -7.31 7.37
C VAL A 50 6.66 -7.14 7.98
N THR A 51 7.66 -6.86 7.15
CA THR A 51 9.04 -6.64 7.60
C THR A 51 9.15 -5.41 8.49
N LEU A 52 8.56 -4.30 8.06
CA LEU A 52 8.55 -3.05 8.83
C LEU A 52 7.89 -3.26 10.20
N THR A 53 6.76 -3.93 10.24
CA THR A 53 6.04 -4.22 11.49
C THR A 53 6.90 -5.07 12.40
N ARG A 54 7.52 -6.13 11.88
CA ARG A 54 8.40 -7.01 12.65
C ARG A 54 9.58 -6.25 13.27
N VAL A 55 10.21 -5.39 12.48
CA VAL A 55 11.37 -4.60 12.92
C VAL A 55 10.98 -3.56 13.97
N ARG A 56 9.90 -2.82 13.71
CA ARG A 56 9.46 -1.71 14.57
C ARG A 56 8.88 -2.17 15.89
N THR A 57 8.10 -3.25 15.89
CA THR A 57 7.44 -3.76 17.09
C THR A 57 8.27 -4.80 17.83
N GLY A 58 9.21 -5.45 17.16
CA GLY A 58 9.94 -6.60 17.69
C GLY A 58 9.06 -7.83 17.91
N SER A 59 7.83 -7.83 17.37
CA SER A 59 6.83 -8.86 17.63
C SER A 59 6.50 -9.63 16.35
N PHE A 60 6.66 -10.96 16.42
CA PHE A 60 6.19 -11.85 15.36
C PHE A 60 4.67 -11.79 15.24
N ASP A 61 3.95 -11.81 16.36
CA ASP A 61 2.49 -11.80 16.37
C ASP A 61 1.91 -10.56 15.70
N ALA A 62 2.54 -9.39 15.91
CA ALA A 62 2.13 -8.15 15.26
C ALA A 62 2.31 -8.24 13.74
N ALA A 63 3.47 -8.73 13.29
CA ALA A 63 3.77 -8.87 11.87
C ALA A 63 2.83 -9.89 11.20
N ASP A 64 2.58 -11.01 11.85
CA ASP A 64 1.67 -12.04 11.35
C ASP A 64 0.22 -11.53 11.28
N THR A 65 -0.20 -10.74 12.26
CA THR A 65 -1.54 -10.12 12.27
C THR A 65 -1.72 -9.18 11.08
N VAL A 66 -0.72 -8.35 10.79
CA VAL A 66 -0.75 -7.44 9.63
C VAL A 66 -0.83 -8.23 8.33
N ALA A 67 -0.05 -9.31 8.20
CA ALA A 67 -0.10 -10.18 7.03
C ALA A 67 -1.50 -10.77 6.82
N ARG A 68 -2.11 -11.29 7.87
CA ARG A 68 -3.45 -11.87 7.80
C ARG A 68 -4.51 -10.82 7.46
N ARG A 69 -4.37 -9.61 7.97
CA ARG A 69 -5.29 -8.51 7.65
C ARG A 69 -5.22 -8.15 6.17
N ILE A 70 -4.04 -8.04 5.62
CA ILE A 70 -3.85 -7.71 4.20
C ILE A 70 -4.37 -8.81 3.30
N LEU A 71 -4.07 -10.08 3.64
CA LEU A 71 -4.44 -11.24 2.84
C LEU A 71 -5.89 -11.68 3.02
N GLY A 72 -6.60 -11.16 4.02
CA GLY A 72 -7.96 -11.58 4.30
C GLY A 72 -8.04 -12.95 4.90
N GLU A 73 -7.05 -13.37 5.69
CA GLU A 73 -7.07 -14.62 6.43
C GLU A 73 -7.85 -14.46 7.74
N ASP A 74 -8.57 -15.50 8.12
CA ASP A 74 -9.40 -15.52 9.32
C ASP A 74 -8.64 -15.00 10.55
N PRO A 75 -9.20 -14.09 11.35
CA PRO A 75 -10.59 -13.61 11.39
C PRO A 75 -10.87 -12.38 10.51
N PHE A 76 -9.95 -11.96 9.65
CA PHE A 76 -10.09 -10.74 8.88
C PHE A 76 -10.84 -10.98 7.56
N PRO A 77 -11.66 -9.99 7.10
CA PRO A 77 -12.32 -10.11 5.81
C PRO A 77 -11.34 -9.95 4.65
N SER A 78 -11.68 -10.55 3.50
CA SER A 78 -10.93 -10.35 2.26
C SER A 78 -11.40 -9.05 1.61
N VAL A 79 -10.59 -8.01 1.72
CA VAL A 79 -10.92 -6.66 1.23
C VAL A 79 -10.10 -6.30 -0.01
N PHE A 80 -8.81 -6.66 -0.01
CA PHE A 80 -7.85 -6.22 -1.02
C PHE A 80 -7.63 -7.27 -2.09
N ASP A 81 -7.66 -6.85 -3.36
CA ASP A 81 -7.17 -7.69 -4.45
C ASP A 81 -5.64 -7.64 -4.43
N MET A 82 -5.04 -8.81 -4.21
CA MET A 82 -3.58 -8.95 -4.18
C MET A 82 -3.06 -9.10 -5.60
N LEU A 83 -2.26 -8.14 -6.05
CA LEU A 83 -1.51 -8.25 -7.29
C LEU A 83 -0.13 -8.82 -6.99
N HIS A 84 0.36 -9.67 -7.90
CA HIS A 84 1.71 -10.18 -7.81
C HIS A 84 2.61 -9.44 -8.80
N VAL A 85 3.82 -9.10 -8.36
CA VAL A 85 4.82 -8.47 -9.22
C VAL A 85 5.43 -9.56 -10.09
N GLU A 86 4.90 -9.68 -11.31
CA GLU A 86 5.35 -10.65 -12.30
C GLU A 86 6.63 -10.17 -13.01
N PRO A 87 7.34 -11.03 -13.78
CA PRO A 87 8.57 -10.60 -14.47
C PRO A 87 8.42 -9.34 -15.31
N ASP A 88 7.30 -9.19 -16.03
CA ASP A 88 7.04 -7.98 -16.82
C ASP A 88 6.84 -6.75 -15.93
N ASP A 89 6.22 -6.93 -14.78
CA ASP A 89 6.05 -5.85 -13.80
C ASP A 89 7.41 -5.41 -13.22
N VAL A 90 8.33 -6.35 -13.01
CA VAL A 90 9.70 -6.04 -12.55
C VAL A 90 10.39 -5.13 -13.56
N GLN A 91 10.31 -5.46 -14.85
CA GLN A 91 10.91 -4.64 -15.92
C GLN A 91 10.28 -3.24 -15.96
N ALA A 92 8.97 -3.16 -15.94
CA ALA A 92 8.26 -1.89 -15.94
C ALA A 92 8.60 -1.06 -14.69
N SER A 93 8.74 -1.72 -13.54
CA SER A 93 9.11 -1.07 -12.28
C SER A 93 10.53 -0.49 -12.33
N LEU A 94 11.48 -1.22 -12.92
CA LEU A 94 12.86 -0.72 -13.12
C LEU A 94 12.88 0.51 -14.03
N GLU A 95 12.09 0.49 -15.10
CA GLU A 95 11.97 1.64 -15.99
C GLU A 95 11.41 2.86 -15.26
N THR A 96 10.36 2.67 -14.46
CA THR A 96 9.74 3.71 -13.64
C THR A 96 10.74 4.25 -12.61
N PHE A 97 11.42 3.36 -11.92
CA PHE A 97 12.41 3.70 -10.90
C PHE A 97 13.54 4.57 -11.48
N ARG A 98 14.02 4.21 -12.67
CA ARG A 98 15.08 4.96 -13.36
C ARG A 98 14.58 6.29 -13.94
N ARG A 99 13.33 6.33 -14.41
CA ARG A 99 12.73 7.55 -14.97
C ARG A 99 12.60 8.63 -13.92
N TYR A 100 12.23 8.26 -12.71
CA TYR A 100 11.98 9.19 -11.62
C TYR A 100 13.11 9.19 -10.59
N ASP A 101 14.36 9.20 -11.06
CA ASP A 101 15.55 9.18 -10.20
C ASP A 101 15.72 10.46 -9.37
N ASP A 102 15.00 11.52 -9.72
CA ASP A 102 14.91 12.78 -8.97
C ASP A 102 13.86 12.76 -7.86
N HIS A 103 13.04 11.70 -7.79
CA HIS A 103 12.12 11.45 -6.69
C HIS A 103 12.75 10.43 -5.72
N ASP A 104 12.33 10.48 -4.47
CA ASP A 104 12.85 9.56 -3.45
C ASP A 104 11.99 8.29 -3.37
N LEU A 105 11.80 7.62 -4.51
CA LEU A 105 11.00 6.41 -4.60
C LEU A 105 11.78 5.19 -4.14
N SER A 106 11.13 4.33 -3.34
CA SER A 106 11.60 2.97 -3.13
C SER A 106 11.27 2.12 -4.36
N PHE A 107 11.88 0.93 -4.47
CA PHE A 107 11.50 0.01 -5.53
C PHE A 107 10.05 -0.46 -5.36
N THR A 108 9.59 -0.64 -4.13
CA THR A 108 8.17 -0.95 -3.85
C THR A 108 7.26 0.15 -4.42
N ASP A 109 7.60 1.43 -4.22
CA ASP A 109 6.86 2.54 -4.81
C ASP A 109 6.80 2.45 -6.33
N ALA A 110 7.93 2.10 -6.96
CA ALA A 110 7.99 1.92 -8.41
C ALA A 110 7.07 0.79 -8.88
N THR A 111 6.95 -0.31 -8.11
CA THR A 111 6.01 -1.40 -8.45
C THR A 111 4.56 -0.93 -8.38
N ILE A 112 4.24 -0.08 -7.41
CA ILE A 112 2.90 0.50 -7.29
C ILE A 112 2.57 1.34 -8.52
N LEU A 113 3.46 2.26 -8.90
CA LEU A 113 3.26 3.11 -10.07
C LEU A 113 3.12 2.31 -11.36
N ALA A 114 3.99 1.34 -11.57
CA ALA A 114 3.97 0.50 -12.75
C ALA A 114 2.66 -0.31 -12.86
N GLN A 115 2.20 -0.86 -11.76
CA GLN A 115 0.96 -1.64 -11.75
C GLN A 115 -0.29 -0.76 -11.86
N CYS A 116 -0.28 0.43 -11.29
CA CYS A 116 -1.36 1.39 -11.51
C CYS A 116 -1.50 1.71 -13.00
N GLU A 117 -0.39 1.98 -13.68
CA GLU A 117 -0.40 2.28 -15.11
C GLU A 117 -0.87 1.09 -15.95
N SER A 118 -0.31 -0.09 -15.71
CA SER A 118 -0.60 -1.27 -16.54
C SER A 118 -2.00 -1.83 -16.32
N ARG A 119 -2.59 -1.63 -15.15
CA ARG A 119 -3.90 -2.18 -14.80
C ARG A 119 -5.01 -1.14 -14.71
N GLY A 120 -4.70 0.11 -15.00
CA GLY A 120 -5.69 1.19 -14.98
C GLY A 120 -6.24 1.48 -13.59
N ILE A 121 -5.40 1.37 -12.56
CA ILE A 121 -5.78 1.75 -11.20
C ILE A 121 -5.70 3.26 -11.07
N ASP A 122 -6.76 3.88 -10.57
CA ASP A 122 -6.98 5.33 -10.70
C ASP A 122 -6.14 6.16 -9.73
N ALA A 123 -5.87 5.65 -8.53
CA ALA A 123 -5.23 6.45 -7.49
C ALA A 123 -4.42 5.59 -6.51
N VAL A 124 -3.54 6.22 -5.75
CA VAL A 124 -2.78 5.59 -4.65
C VAL A 124 -3.20 6.24 -3.34
N LEU A 125 -3.61 5.44 -2.38
CA LEU A 125 -3.89 5.87 -1.01
C LEU A 125 -2.56 5.79 -0.24
N SER A 126 -1.96 6.93 0.06
CA SER A 126 -0.63 6.99 0.67
C SER A 126 -0.40 8.31 1.39
N PHE A 127 0.36 8.23 2.48
CA PHE A 127 0.89 9.42 3.16
C PHE A 127 2.11 10.02 2.45
N ASP A 128 2.71 9.29 1.51
CA ASP A 128 3.99 9.65 0.90
C ASP A 128 3.80 10.64 -0.24
N THR A 129 4.26 11.87 -0.04
CA THR A 129 4.16 12.95 -1.03
C THR A 129 5.06 12.73 -2.25
N ASP A 130 5.97 11.75 -2.23
CA ASP A 130 6.79 11.41 -3.40
C ASP A 130 5.95 10.89 -4.58
N PHE A 131 4.73 10.44 -4.32
CA PHE A 131 3.79 10.08 -5.38
C PHE A 131 3.15 11.28 -6.09
N ASP A 132 3.19 12.46 -5.49
CA ASP A 132 2.56 13.65 -6.07
C ASP A 132 3.18 14.00 -7.43
N GLY A 133 2.32 14.23 -8.41
CA GLY A 133 2.74 14.53 -9.77
C GLY A 133 3.00 13.30 -10.64
N LEU A 134 3.04 12.10 -10.06
CA LEU A 134 3.29 10.83 -10.78
C LEU A 134 2.02 10.01 -10.94
N VAL A 135 1.10 10.13 -10.00
CA VAL A 135 -0.19 9.45 -9.96
C VAL A 135 -1.12 10.30 -9.10
N GLU A 136 -2.41 10.09 -9.21
CA GLU A 136 -3.34 10.71 -8.25
C GLU A 136 -3.13 10.10 -6.87
N ARG A 137 -2.71 10.92 -5.91
CA ARG A 137 -2.54 10.48 -4.53
C ARG A 137 -3.72 10.94 -3.69
N ILE A 138 -4.27 10.03 -2.91
CA ILE A 138 -5.30 10.34 -1.94
C ILE A 138 -4.63 10.35 -0.57
N GLU A 139 -4.74 11.47 0.13
CA GLU A 139 -4.25 11.59 1.50
C GLU A 139 -5.20 10.85 2.44
N PRO A 140 -4.72 9.86 3.23
CA PRO A 140 -5.59 9.16 4.15
C PRO A 140 -6.22 10.08 5.18
N GLY A 141 -7.53 9.92 5.41
CA GLY A 141 -8.26 10.71 6.38
C GLY A 141 -8.85 12.03 5.87
N PHE A 142 -8.78 12.26 4.56
CA PHE A 142 -9.35 13.46 3.92
C PHE A 142 -10.31 13.10 2.80
#